data_93cd2c05be3146538e4198414df8d2b9
#
_entry.id   93cd2c05be3146538e4198414df8d2b9
#
_cell.length_a   1.000
_cell.length_b   1.000
_cell.length_c   1.000
_cell.angle_alpha   90.00
_cell.angle_beta   90.00
_cell.angle_gamma   90.00
#
_symmetry.space_group_name_H-M   'P 1'
#
loop_
_entity.id
_entity.type
_entity.pdbx_description
1 polymer ?
#
loop_
_entity_poly.entity_id
_entity_poly.type
_entity_poly.pdbx_seq_one_letter_code
_entity_poly.pdbx_strand_id
1 'polypeptide(L)'
;VKAELALYNKKIYMKTVLNKKNIDQLRNPMFLGEDLSLQRYDKIKYPKFYDLYDQQLNFFWRPQEVSLVKDISDYKNLSAEERFVFDSNLKFQTMTDSMLSRSIHELMKHVTNSELEICMNAWSFFETIHSNSYTYILNNVYPDATKFFDSVLEDEEIVKRAKAISKKYDELLTPSDDIKQQLFDAVLATQITEGLIFYVSFACSFYFGYRGKMEGNSKIIKFISRDENLHVAITQNIMKNWINNPEEGFQDIVKKNEDKIYAAYEMAVNAEKDWADYLFSKGSLVGLTAESLKHYIEWLANNRLTSMGYKKLYPAAKTNLLSGWLDSYYDSKKLQVAPQETELSSYVKGVDNTISEGAFDDFKL
;
A
#
# COMPACT_ATOMS: atom_id res chain seq x y z
N VAL A 1 -15.94 39.09 -7.75
CA VAL A 1 -16.13 38.24 -6.54
C VAL A 1 -17.26 37.24 -6.74
N LYS A 2 -18.54 37.62 -7.06
CA LYS A 2 -19.61 36.62 -7.27
C LYS A 2 -19.45 35.80 -8.55
N ALA A 3 -18.91 36.40 -9.61
CA ALA A 3 -18.59 35.65 -10.86
C ALA A 3 -17.35 34.75 -10.71
N GLU A 4 -16.35 35.17 -9.93
CA GLU A 4 -15.18 34.38 -9.59
C GLU A 4 -15.53 33.23 -8.63
N LEU A 5 -16.42 33.46 -7.64
CA LEU A 5 -16.97 32.38 -6.80
C LEU A 5 -17.81 31.39 -7.63
N ALA A 6 -18.55 31.86 -8.63
CA ALA A 6 -19.33 30.99 -9.51
C ALA A 6 -18.43 30.20 -10.50
N LEU A 7 -17.30 30.76 -10.94
CA LEU A 7 -16.27 30.06 -11.72
C LEU A 7 -15.46 29.11 -10.83
N TYR A 8 -15.17 29.48 -9.58
CA TYR A 8 -14.52 28.63 -8.59
C TYR A 8 -15.42 27.43 -8.23
N ASN A 9 -16.74 27.68 -8.02
CA ASN A 9 -17.72 26.62 -7.79
C ASN A 9 -18.00 25.74 -9.03
N LYS A 10 -17.71 26.21 -10.26
CA LYS A 10 -17.79 25.39 -11.48
C LYS A 10 -16.60 24.45 -11.69
N LYS A 11 -15.47 24.70 -11.00
CA LYS A 11 -14.26 23.88 -11.04
C LYS A 11 -14.17 22.87 -9.88
N ILE A 12 -15.03 22.97 -8.88
CA ILE A 12 -15.21 21.89 -7.91
C ILE A 12 -16.02 20.84 -8.67
N TYR A 13 -15.33 19.78 -9.07
CA TYR A 13 -15.93 18.63 -9.72
C TYR A 13 -17.05 18.10 -8.81
N MET A 14 -18.28 18.51 -9.05
CA MET A 14 -19.42 17.85 -8.44
C MET A 14 -19.60 16.52 -9.13
N LYS A 15 -18.86 15.50 -8.65
CA LYS A 15 -19.13 14.14 -9.04
C LYS A 15 -20.56 13.82 -8.63
N THR A 16 -21.34 13.36 -9.59
CA THR A 16 -22.68 12.84 -9.32
C THR A 16 -22.63 11.32 -9.18
N VAL A 17 -23.31 10.78 -8.16
CA VAL A 17 -23.47 9.32 -8.03
C VAL A 17 -24.46 8.76 -9.05
N LEU A 18 -25.27 9.61 -9.68
CA LEU A 18 -26.20 9.21 -10.75
C LEU A 18 -25.89 10.02 -12.02
N ASN A 19 -25.00 9.52 -12.84
CA ASN A 19 -24.81 10.06 -14.19
C ASN A 19 -25.70 9.28 -15.18
N LYS A 20 -26.64 9.99 -15.82
CA LYS A 20 -27.57 9.42 -16.82
C LYS A 20 -27.00 9.40 -18.23
N LYS A 21 -25.81 9.93 -18.45
CA LYS A 21 -25.16 9.93 -19.76
C LYS A 21 -24.69 8.51 -20.10
N ASN A 22 -24.82 8.14 -21.36
CA ASN A 22 -24.18 6.95 -21.90
C ASN A 22 -22.74 7.31 -22.27
N ILE A 23 -21.82 7.08 -21.34
CA ILE A 23 -20.40 7.38 -21.49
C ILE A 23 -19.73 6.29 -22.31
N ASP A 24 -18.89 6.68 -23.28
CA ASP A 24 -18.00 5.75 -23.95
C ASP A 24 -16.78 5.45 -23.05
N GLN A 25 -16.87 4.37 -22.27
CA GLN A 25 -15.82 3.98 -21.32
C GLN A 25 -14.47 3.69 -21.99
N LEU A 26 -14.47 3.29 -23.27
CA LEU A 26 -13.22 3.06 -24.00
C LEU A 26 -12.47 4.37 -24.34
N ARG A 27 -13.14 5.51 -24.26
CA ARG A 27 -12.55 6.83 -24.48
C ARG A 27 -12.32 7.60 -23.19
N ASN A 28 -12.96 7.23 -22.10
CA ASN A 28 -12.81 7.92 -20.83
C ASN A 28 -11.40 7.66 -20.25
N PRO A 29 -10.67 8.70 -19.80
CA PRO A 29 -9.37 8.52 -19.19
C PRO A 29 -9.50 7.92 -17.77
N MET A 30 -8.39 7.47 -17.20
CA MET A 30 -8.34 6.95 -15.84
C MET A 30 -8.78 7.99 -14.80
N PHE A 31 -8.36 9.25 -15.00
CA PHE A 31 -8.62 10.35 -14.09
C PHE A 31 -9.16 11.57 -14.83
N LEU A 32 -10.00 12.35 -14.16
CA LEU A 32 -10.48 13.66 -14.58
C LEU A 32 -11.27 13.66 -15.92
N GLY A 33 -11.79 12.51 -16.31
CA GLY A 33 -12.73 12.41 -17.43
C GLY A 33 -14.16 12.76 -17.03
N GLU A 34 -15.13 12.23 -17.79
CA GLU A 34 -16.55 12.33 -17.43
C GLU A 34 -16.86 11.40 -16.25
N ASP A 35 -17.74 11.86 -15.36
CA ASP A 35 -18.21 11.06 -14.23
C ASP A 35 -18.73 9.69 -14.69
N LEU A 36 -18.39 8.63 -13.96
CA LEU A 36 -18.87 7.30 -14.25
C LEU A 36 -20.40 7.26 -14.22
N SER A 37 -20.97 6.43 -15.10
CA SER A 37 -22.40 6.11 -15.17
C SER A 37 -22.62 4.73 -14.53
N LEU A 38 -22.87 3.71 -15.36
CA LEU A 38 -22.92 2.32 -14.89
C LEU A 38 -21.50 1.77 -14.77
N GLN A 39 -21.24 1.01 -13.71
CA GLN A 39 -20.03 0.19 -13.64
C GLN A 39 -20.17 -0.97 -14.63
N ARG A 40 -19.47 -0.86 -15.77
CA ARG A 40 -19.57 -1.82 -16.88
C ARG A 40 -18.23 -2.47 -17.11
N TYR A 41 -18.23 -3.79 -17.08
CA TYR A 41 -17.04 -4.63 -17.30
C TYR A 41 -17.14 -5.47 -18.58
N ASP A 42 -18.12 -5.16 -19.44
CA ASP A 42 -18.28 -5.71 -20.79
C ASP A 42 -17.43 -4.97 -21.84
N LYS A 43 -16.93 -3.75 -21.51
CA LYS A 43 -16.04 -2.93 -22.32
C LYS A 43 -14.87 -2.48 -21.49
N ILE A 44 -13.76 -3.18 -21.59
CA ILE A 44 -12.55 -2.98 -20.78
C ILE A 44 -11.52 -2.19 -21.59
N LYS A 45 -11.11 -1.01 -21.10
CA LYS A 45 -10.04 -0.20 -21.67
C LYS A 45 -8.67 -0.56 -21.07
N TYR A 46 -8.65 -0.86 -19.77
CA TYR A 46 -7.41 -1.14 -19.01
C TYR A 46 -7.48 -2.52 -18.36
N PRO A 47 -7.32 -3.61 -19.16
CA PRO A 47 -7.46 -4.99 -18.65
C PRO A 47 -6.53 -5.29 -17.47
N LYS A 48 -5.36 -4.64 -17.41
CA LYS A 48 -4.42 -4.86 -16.31
C LYS A 48 -4.97 -4.49 -14.94
N PHE A 49 -5.81 -3.45 -14.84
CA PHE A 49 -6.44 -3.10 -13.55
C PHE A 49 -7.49 -4.15 -13.15
N TYR A 50 -8.22 -4.67 -14.13
CA TYR A 50 -9.17 -5.76 -13.87
C TYR A 50 -8.45 -7.03 -13.41
N ASP A 51 -7.34 -7.41 -14.06
CA ASP A 51 -6.49 -8.53 -13.64
C ASP A 51 -5.94 -8.33 -12.23
N LEU A 52 -5.51 -7.11 -11.88
CA LEU A 52 -5.01 -6.79 -10.55
C LEU A 52 -6.12 -6.83 -9.49
N TYR A 53 -7.33 -6.45 -9.85
CA TYR A 53 -8.50 -6.64 -8.99
C TYR A 53 -8.75 -8.12 -8.70
N ASP A 54 -8.78 -8.97 -9.73
CA ASP A 54 -8.96 -10.42 -9.56
C ASP A 54 -7.85 -11.04 -8.71
N GLN A 55 -6.60 -10.59 -8.90
CA GLN A 55 -5.47 -11.05 -8.07
C GLN A 55 -5.64 -10.65 -6.61
N GLN A 56 -6.10 -9.44 -6.31
CA GLN A 56 -6.40 -9.02 -4.94
C GLN A 56 -7.46 -9.93 -4.32
N LEU A 57 -8.57 -10.21 -5.01
CA LEU A 57 -9.62 -11.11 -4.51
C LEU A 57 -9.09 -12.53 -4.24
N ASN A 58 -8.23 -13.05 -5.13
CA ASN A 58 -7.62 -14.36 -4.96
C ASN A 58 -6.65 -14.41 -3.77
N PHE A 59 -6.16 -13.26 -3.32
CA PHE A 59 -5.22 -13.15 -2.21
C PHE A 59 -5.90 -12.80 -0.88
N PHE A 60 -7.22 -12.81 -0.81
CA PHE A 60 -7.95 -12.52 0.43
C PHE A 60 -7.48 -13.40 1.60
N TRP A 61 -7.27 -12.78 2.75
CA TRP A 61 -6.84 -13.42 3.98
C TRP A 61 -7.36 -12.64 5.20
N ARG A 62 -7.28 -13.27 6.36
CA ARG A 62 -7.65 -12.65 7.64
C ARG A 62 -6.54 -12.87 8.66
N PRO A 63 -6.19 -11.87 9.49
CA PRO A 63 -5.11 -12.02 10.48
C PRO A 63 -5.38 -13.16 11.48
N GLN A 64 -6.64 -13.46 11.78
CA GLN A 64 -7.05 -14.54 12.68
C GLN A 64 -6.69 -15.95 12.17
N GLU A 65 -6.35 -16.09 10.90
CA GLU A 65 -5.88 -17.35 10.31
C GLU A 65 -4.42 -17.68 10.70
N VAL A 66 -3.73 -16.71 11.29
CA VAL A 66 -2.33 -16.84 11.71
C VAL A 66 -2.28 -16.97 13.23
N SER A 67 -1.73 -18.09 13.72
CA SER A 67 -1.51 -18.27 15.17
C SER A 67 -0.34 -17.42 15.65
N LEU A 68 -0.54 -16.68 16.74
CA LEU A 68 0.47 -15.86 17.41
C LEU A 68 0.89 -16.47 18.78
N VAL A 69 0.49 -17.71 19.09
CA VAL A 69 0.76 -18.33 20.39
C VAL A 69 2.26 -18.41 20.69
N LYS A 70 3.08 -18.76 19.68
CA LYS A 70 4.54 -18.79 19.83
C LYS A 70 5.10 -17.38 20.01
N ASP A 71 4.55 -16.40 19.31
CA ASP A 71 5.02 -15.00 19.35
C ASP A 71 4.89 -14.39 20.75
N ILE A 72 3.89 -14.78 21.53
CA ILE A 72 3.73 -14.37 22.94
C ILE A 72 4.96 -14.76 23.77
N SER A 73 5.44 -15.98 23.60
CA SER A 73 6.64 -16.49 24.27
C SER A 73 7.91 -15.84 23.72
N ASP A 74 8.01 -15.75 22.40
CA ASP A 74 9.17 -15.17 21.73
C ASP A 74 9.38 -13.71 22.14
N TYR A 75 8.31 -12.90 22.15
CA TYR A 75 8.38 -11.49 22.53
C TYR A 75 8.95 -11.27 23.94
N LYS A 76 8.58 -12.12 24.91
CA LYS A 76 9.11 -12.06 26.28
C LYS A 76 10.61 -12.32 26.33
N ASN A 77 11.13 -13.11 25.40
CA ASN A 77 12.52 -13.54 25.33
C ASN A 77 13.37 -12.73 24.31
N LEU A 78 12.81 -11.71 23.67
CA LEU A 78 13.60 -10.79 22.85
C LEU A 78 14.62 -10.02 23.70
N SER A 79 15.85 -9.86 23.19
CA SER A 79 16.80 -8.93 23.80
C SER A 79 16.27 -7.49 23.76
N ALA A 80 16.91 -6.57 24.46
CA ALA A 80 16.51 -5.16 24.46
C ALA A 80 16.61 -4.54 23.06
N GLU A 81 17.66 -4.91 22.31
CA GLU A 81 17.90 -4.46 20.94
C GLU A 81 16.85 -5.05 19.98
N GLU A 82 16.59 -6.36 20.06
CA GLU A 82 15.57 -7.04 19.26
C GLU A 82 14.20 -6.44 19.51
N ARG A 83 13.84 -6.21 20.78
CA ARG A 83 12.57 -5.61 21.16
C ARG A 83 12.43 -4.19 20.62
N PHE A 84 13.49 -3.39 20.70
CA PHE A 84 13.47 -2.03 20.16
C PHE A 84 13.21 -2.02 18.65
N VAL A 85 13.89 -2.87 17.89
CA VAL A 85 13.67 -3.02 16.44
C VAL A 85 12.24 -3.48 16.16
N PHE A 86 11.76 -4.49 16.87
CA PHE A 86 10.42 -5.05 16.67
C PHE A 86 9.33 -4.01 16.96
N ASP A 87 9.39 -3.37 18.13
CA ASP A 87 8.40 -2.37 18.56
C ASP A 87 8.38 -1.15 17.65
N SER A 88 9.56 -0.64 17.27
CA SER A 88 9.67 0.52 16.39
C SER A 88 9.09 0.24 14.99
N ASN A 89 9.38 -0.94 14.43
CA ASN A 89 8.80 -1.35 13.15
C ASN A 89 7.28 -1.46 13.23
N LEU A 90 6.76 -2.09 14.27
CA LEU A 90 5.32 -2.28 14.43
C LEU A 90 4.59 -0.95 14.63
N LYS A 91 5.18 0.01 15.39
CA LYS A 91 4.67 1.38 15.52
C LYS A 91 4.60 2.08 14.16
N PHE A 92 5.69 2.02 13.40
CA PHE A 92 5.78 2.67 12.09
C PHE A 92 4.74 2.10 11.11
N GLN A 93 4.67 0.77 10.97
CA GLN A 93 3.71 0.09 10.11
C GLN A 93 2.26 0.42 10.51
N THR A 94 1.93 0.37 11.81
CA THR A 94 0.60 0.72 12.33
C THR A 94 0.18 2.15 11.94
N MET A 95 1.10 3.11 12.07
CA MET A 95 0.85 4.51 11.71
C MET A 95 0.66 4.67 10.20
N THR A 96 1.53 4.06 9.40
CA THR A 96 1.56 4.25 7.94
C THR A 96 0.31 3.66 7.29
N ASP A 97 -0.07 2.42 7.59
CA ASP A 97 -1.27 1.79 7.02
C ASP A 97 -2.56 2.48 7.47
N SER A 98 -2.58 3.02 8.69
CA SER A 98 -3.70 3.86 9.15
C SER A 98 -3.86 5.14 8.33
N MET A 99 -2.80 5.67 7.75
CA MET A 99 -2.86 6.82 6.84
C MET A 99 -3.23 6.40 5.42
N LEU A 100 -2.59 5.33 4.91
CA LEU A 100 -2.79 4.87 3.53
C LEU A 100 -4.23 4.44 3.28
N SER A 101 -4.85 3.71 4.20
CA SER A 101 -6.26 3.33 4.10
C SER A 101 -7.20 4.52 3.85
N ARG A 102 -6.86 5.71 4.34
CA ARG A 102 -7.61 6.96 4.08
C ARG A 102 -7.16 7.68 2.81
N SER A 103 -5.87 7.60 2.47
CA SER A 103 -5.29 8.33 1.35
C SER A 103 -5.81 7.85 -0.02
N ILE A 104 -6.05 6.55 -0.16
CA ILE A 104 -6.61 5.96 -1.39
C ILE A 104 -7.98 6.54 -1.73
N HIS A 105 -8.81 6.85 -0.72
CA HIS A 105 -10.11 7.47 -0.95
C HIS A 105 -10.00 8.87 -1.58
N GLU A 106 -8.94 9.62 -1.28
CA GLU A 106 -8.73 10.94 -1.88
C GLU A 106 -8.38 10.82 -3.37
N LEU A 107 -7.54 9.86 -3.75
CA LEU A 107 -7.26 9.55 -5.16
C LEU A 107 -8.52 9.08 -5.91
N MET A 108 -9.31 8.23 -5.29
CA MET A 108 -10.53 7.66 -5.87
C MET A 108 -11.55 8.72 -6.27
N LYS A 109 -11.61 9.86 -5.59
CA LYS A 109 -12.50 10.99 -5.95
C LYS A 109 -12.28 11.50 -7.36
N HIS A 110 -11.13 11.26 -7.94
CA HIS A 110 -10.74 11.75 -9.26
C HIS A 110 -10.73 10.65 -10.34
N VAL A 111 -11.02 9.41 -9.95
CA VAL A 111 -11.08 8.28 -10.89
C VAL A 111 -12.33 8.35 -11.73
N THR A 112 -12.17 8.13 -13.04
CA THR A 112 -13.24 8.18 -14.05
C THR A 112 -13.24 6.95 -14.96
N ASN A 113 -12.56 5.89 -14.56
CA ASN A 113 -12.51 4.61 -15.27
C ASN A 113 -12.96 3.47 -14.33
N SER A 114 -13.85 2.60 -14.82
CA SER A 114 -14.49 1.55 -14.01
C SER A 114 -13.51 0.47 -13.54
N GLU A 115 -12.53 0.10 -14.39
CA GLU A 115 -11.53 -0.92 -14.06
C GLU A 115 -10.57 -0.44 -12.98
N LEU A 116 -10.18 0.82 -13.04
CA LEU A 116 -9.36 1.43 -11.99
C LEU A 116 -10.17 1.61 -10.71
N GLU A 117 -11.44 2.02 -10.80
CA GLU A 117 -12.32 2.20 -9.64
C GLU A 117 -12.48 0.90 -8.85
N ILE A 118 -12.82 -0.22 -9.50
CA ILE A 118 -12.98 -1.51 -8.82
C ILE A 118 -11.67 -2.01 -8.21
N CYS A 119 -10.56 -1.80 -8.91
CA CYS A 119 -9.22 -2.16 -8.46
C CYS A 119 -8.83 -1.39 -7.20
N MET A 120 -9.07 -0.09 -7.15
CA MET A 120 -8.78 0.76 -5.99
C MET A 120 -9.73 0.53 -4.82
N ASN A 121 -10.99 0.14 -5.07
CA ASN A 121 -11.91 -0.28 -4.01
C ASN A 121 -11.39 -1.53 -3.29
N ALA A 122 -10.91 -2.53 -4.04
CA ALA A 122 -10.26 -3.71 -3.46
C ALA A 122 -9.00 -3.31 -2.68
N TRP A 123 -8.14 -2.48 -3.26
CA TRP A 123 -6.95 -1.97 -2.57
C TRP A 123 -7.31 -1.34 -1.22
N SER A 124 -8.22 -0.37 -1.20
CA SER A 124 -8.64 0.28 0.05
C SER A 124 -9.17 -0.71 1.09
N PHE A 125 -9.84 -1.78 0.66
CA PHE A 125 -10.29 -2.85 1.55
C PHE A 125 -9.11 -3.62 2.15
N PHE A 126 -8.08 -3.95 1.37
CA PHE A 126 -6.88 -4.61 1.88
C PHE A 126 -6.10 -3.75 2.87
N GLU A 127 -6.03 -2.43 2.69
CA GLU A 127 -5.45 -1.51 3.66
C GLU A 127 -6.16 -1.58 5.03
N THR A 128 -7.46 -1.84 5.05
CA THR A 128 -8.18 -2.04 6.31
C THR A 128 -7.84 -3.38 6.97
N ILE A 129 -7.55 -4.42 6.18
CA ILE A 129 -7.06 -5.71 6.69
C ILE A 129 -5.67 -5.52 7.31
N HIS A 130 -4.77 -4.78 6.64
CA HIS A 130 -3.43 -4.45 7.15
C HIS A 130 -3.52 -3.74 8.49
N SER A 131 -4.27 -2.64 8.59
CA SER A 131 -4.47 -1.90 9.83
C SER A 131 -5.04 -2.77 10.96
N ASN A 132 -6.04 -3.63 10.65
CA ASN A 132 -6.62 -4.55 11.62
C ASN A 132 -5.64 -5.64 12.06
N SER A 133 -4.70 -6.02 11.19
CA SER A 133 -3.68 -7.02 11.50
C SER A 133 -2.73 -6.57 12.60
N TYR A 134 -2.36 -5.30 12.63
CA TYR A 134 -1.54 -4.75 13.72
C TYR A 134 -2.29 -4.78 15.05
N THR A 135 -3.59 -4.46 15.04
CA THR A 135 -4.43 -4.59 16.24
C THR A 135 -4.47 -6.05 16.71
N TYR A 136 -4.59 -7.00 15.79
CA TYR A 136 -4.57 -8.43 16.13
C TYR A 136 -3.22 -8.85 16.73
N ILE A 137 -2.09 -8.42 16.14
CA ILE A 137 -0.74 -8.69 16.68
C ILE A 137 -0.62 -8.10 18.09
N LEU A 138 -0.97 -6.83 18.28
CA LEU A 138 -0.83 -6.13 19.55
C LEU A 138 -1.67 -6.78 20.66
N ASN A 139 -2.92 -7.11 20.38
CA ASN A 139 -3.81 -7.73 21.36
C ASN A 139 -3.36 -9.14 21.78
N ASN A 140 -2.59 -9.85 20.96
CA ASN A 140 -2.09 -11.17 21.27
C ASN A 140 -0.71 -11.16 21.91
N VAL A 141 0.18 -10.26 21.50
CA VAL A 141 1.60 -10.29 21.85
C VAL A 141 1.92 -9.38 23.04
N TYR A 142 1.25 -8.23 23.14
CA TYR A 142 1.56 -7.24 24.17
C TYR A 142 0.67 -7.39 25.42
N PRO A 143 1.22 -7.13 26.60
CA PRO A 143 0.43 -7.11 27.84
C PRO A 143 -0.64 -6.01 27.89
N ASP A 144 -0.39 -4.90 27.20
CA ASP A 144 -1.26 -3.72 27.14
C ASP A 144 -1.17 -3.07 25.76
N ALA A 145 -2.05 -3.49 24.86
CA ALA A 145 -2.12 -2.97 23.51
C ALA A 145 -2.49 -1.46 23.48
N THR A 146 -3.31 -0.99 24.43
CA THR A 146 -3.72 0.43 24.49
C THR A 146 -2.51 1.32 24.71
N LYS A 147 -1.67 1.01 25.69
CA LYS A 147 -0.43 1.76 25.93
C LYS A 147 0.50 1.76 24.72
N PHE A 148 0.54 0.66 23.99
CA PHE A 148 1.35 0.61 22.77
C PHE A 148 0.82 1.60 21.74
N PHE A 149 -0.50 1.58 21.45
CA PHE A 149 -1.12 2.52 20.51
C PHE A 149 -0.90 3.98 20.90
N ASP A 150 -1.08 4.32 22.18
CA ASP A 150 -0.83 5.68 22.69
C ASP A 150 0.63 6.09 22.45
N SER A 151 1.58 5.20 22.67
CA SER A 151 3.02 5.45 22.45
C SER A 151 3.42 5.64 20.97
N VAL A 152 2.58 5.27 20.01
CA VAL A 152 2.86 5.50 18.57
C VAL A 152 2.91 7.00 18.28
N LEU A 153 1.96 7.76 18.82
CA LEU A 153 1.87 9.21 18.60
C LEU A 153 2.86 10.02 19.46
N GLU A 154 3.43 9.39 20.49
CA GLU A 154 4.46 9.99 21.34
C GLU A 154 5.88 9.83 20.76
N ASP A 155 6.05 8.93 19.79
CA ASP A 155 7.35 8.66 19.16
C ASP A 155 7.65 9.68 18.07
N GLU A 156 8.57 10.61 18.37
CA GLU A 156 8.91 11.74 17.50
C GLU A 156 9.41 11.30 16.11
N GLU A 157 10.19 10.22 16.01
CA GLU A 157 10.69 9.71 14.72
C GLU A 157 9.54 9.11 13.91
N ILE A 158 8.63 8.38 14.51
CA ILE A 158 7.43 7.85 13.84
C ILE A 158 6.56 9.00 13.32
N VAL A 159 6.27 9.99 14.17
CA VAL A 159 5.43 11.14 13.79
C VAL A 159 6.09 11.98 12.69
N LYS A 160 7.40 12.20 12.75
CA LYS A 160 8.16 12.92 11.72
C LYS A 160 8.05 12.22 10.35
N ARG A 161 8.22 10.88 10.31
CA ARG A 161 8.07 10.08 9.09
C ARG A 161 6.64 10.13 8.58
N ALA A 162 5.64 9.95 9.45
CA ALA A 162 4.24 10.03 9.11
C ALA A 162 3.86 11.37 8.45
N LYS A 163 4.32 12.49 9.01
CA LYS A 163 4.11 13.83 8.43
C LYS A 163 4.74 13.99 7.04
N ALA A 164 5.92 13.41 6.83
CA ALA A 164 6.57 13.46 5.51
C ALA A 164 5.77 12.68 4.45
N ILE A 165 5.22 11.52 4.82
CA ILE A 165 4.39 10.67 3.95
C ILE A 165 3.03 11.35 3.67
N SER A 166 2.33 11.84 4.71
CA SER A 166 0.97 12.39 4.57
C SER A 166 0.90 13.66 3.71
N LYS A 167 1.98 14.42 3.66
CA LYS A 167 1.99 15.76 3.04
C LYS A 167 1.40 15.80 1.62
N LYS A 168 1.71 14.82 0.78
CA LYS A 168 1.23 14.81 -0.62
C LYS A 168 -0.24 14.40 -0.73
N TYR A 169 -0.72 13.62 0.20
CA TYR A 169 -2.14 13.29 0.29
C TYR A 169 -2.96 14.45 0.87
N ASP A 170 -2.41 15.15 1.86
CA ASP A 170 -3.04 16.34 2.43
C ASP A 170 -3.20 17.47 1.38
N GLU A 171 -2.28 17.55 0.41
CA GLU A 171 -2.38 18.47 -0.72
C GLU A 171 -3.64 18.20 -1.58
N LEU A 172 -4.09 16.93 -1.71
CA LEU A 172 -5.33 16.57 -2.43
C LEU A 172 -6.61 17.02 -1.71
N LEU A 173 -6.54 17.23 -0.39
CA LEU A 173 -7.68 17.75 0.38
C LEU A 173 -7.98 19.21 0.07
N THR A 174 -7.03 19.91 -0.55
CA THR A 174 -7.15 21.34 -0.86
C THR A 174 -7.41 21.52 -2.36
N PRO A 175 -8.52 22.16 -2.76
CA PRO A 175 -8.80 22.48 -4.16
C PRO A 175 -7.64 23.24 -4.81
N SER A 176 -7.25 22.86 -6.03
CA SER A 176 -6.16 23.46 -6.78
C SER A 176 -6.55 23.65 -8.24
N ASP A 177 -6.03 24.72 -8.84
CA ASP A 177 -6.11 24.92 -10.29
C ASP A 177 -5.22 23.93 -11.07
N ASP A 178 -4.21 23.33 -10.40
CA ASP A 178 -3.31 22.33 -10.98
C ASP A 178 -3.54 20.93 -10.38
N ILE A 179 -4.79 20.47 -10.45
CA ILE A 179 -5.19 19.15 -9.94
C ILE A 179 -4.41 18.00 -10.58
N LYS A 180 -3.99 18.14 -11.84
CA LYS A 180 -3.19 17.12 -12.51
C LYS A 180 -1.81 16.97 -11.88
N GLN A 181 -1.17 18.08 -11.49
CA GLN A 181 0.10 18.03 -10.79
C GLN A 181 -0.07 17.43 -9.39
N GLN A 182 -1.15 17.77 -8.68
CA GLN A 182 -1.43 17.16 -7.36
C GLN A 182 -1.66 15.65 -7.48
N LEU A 183 -2.42 15.19 -8.48
CA LEU A 183 -2.63 13.75 -8.73
C LEU A 183 -1.32 13.03 -9.09
N PHE A 184 -0.49 13.64 -9.94
CA PHE A 184 0.83 13.10 -10.26
C PHE A 184 1.68 12.95 -8.98
N ASP A 185 1.73 13.99 -8.16
CA ASP A 185 2.49 14.00 -6.92
C ASP A 185 1.99 12.94 -5.92
N ALA A 186 0.67 12.78 -5.80
CA ALA A 186 0.08 11.80 -4.91
C ALA A 186 0.30 10.36 -5.41
N VAL A 187 0.15 10.08 -6.70
CA VAL A 187 0.43 8.75 -7.27
C VAL A 187 1.92 8.41 -7.14
N LEU A 188 2.82 9.38 -7.35
CA LEU A 188 4.26 9.18 -7.13
C LEU A 188 4.57 8.91 -5.66
N ALA A 189 3.96 9.66 -4.73
CA ALA A 189 4.12 9.44 -3.30
C ALA A 189 3.60 8.05 -2.89
N THR A 190 2.46 7.62 -3.42
CA THR A 190 1.91 6.27 -3.19
C THR A 190 2.86 5.21 -3.72
N GLN A 191 3.34 5.34 -4.96
CA GLN A 191 4.31 4.42 -5.56
C GLN A 191 5.57 4.26 -4.69
N ILE A 192 6.06 5.36 -4.11
CA ILE A 192 7.24 5.34 -3.25
C ILE A 192 6.93 4.72 -1.88
N THR A 193 5.78 5.05 -1.30
CA THR A 193 5.38 4.52 0.02
C THR A 193 5.18 3.02 -0.06
N GLU A 194 4.37 2.54 -0.99
CA GLU A 194 4.06 1.13 -1.21
C GLU A 194 5.26 0.31 -1.70
N GLY A 195 6.12 0.94 -2.52
CA GLY A 195 7.22 0.24 -3.20
C GLY A 195 8.57 0.34 -2.51
N LEU A 196 8.74 1.22 -1.53
CA LEU A 196 10.05 1.50 -0.94
C LEU A 196 10.00 1.69 0.58
N ILE A 197 9.12 2.57 1.09
CA ILE A 197 9.17 3.02 2.49
C ILE A 197 8.85 1.90 3.50
N PHE A 198 8.06 0.90 3.14
CA PHE A 198 7.79 -0.25 4.00
C PHE A 198 8.93 -1.28 4.07
N TYR A 199 9.84 -1.28 3.10
CA TYR A 199 10.65 -2.46 2.83
C TYR A 199 11.81 -2.67 3.81
N VAL A 200 12.36 -1.63 4.44
CA VAL A 200 13.29 -1.78 5.56
C VAL A 200 12.57 -2.45 6.74
N SER A 201 11.36 -2.02 7.05
CA SER A 201 10.55 -2.58 8.13
C SER A 201 10.12 -4.02 7.83
N PHE A 202 9.75 -4.34 6.58
CA PHE A 202 9.46 -5.73 6.18
C PHE A 202 10.69 -6.63 6.32
N ALA A 203 11.87 -6.17 5.89
CA ALA A 203 13.10 -6.95 6.02
C ALA A 203 13.42 -7.25 7.50
N CYS A 204 13.21 -6.29 8.40
CA CYS A 204 13.36 -6.54 9.84
C CYS A 204 12.34 -7.55 10.37
N SER A 205 11.07 -7.45 9.97
CA SER A 205 10.03 -8.41 10.38
C SER A 205 10.32 -9.82 9.87
N PHE A 206 10.78 -9.95 8.63
CA PHE A 206 11.18 -11.24 8.05
C PHE A 206 12.44 -11.82 8.67
N TYR A 207 13.38 -10.95 9.09
CA TYR A 207 14.56 -11.39 9.81
C TYR A 207 14.20 -12.13 11.10
N PHE A 208 13.22 -11.66 11.87
CA PHE A 208 12.76 -12.38 13.06
C PHE A 208 12.24 -13.78 12.70
N GLY A 209 11.41 -13.91 11.66
CA GLY A 209 10.94 -15.21 11.17
C GLY A 209 12.08 -16.10 10.68
N TYR A 210 13.06 -15.55 9.98
CA TYR A 210 14.27 -16.26 9.56
C TYR A 210 15.08 -16.81 10.75
N ARG A 211 15.07 -16.10 11.87
CA ARG A 211 15.70 -16.52 13.13
C ARG A 211 14.83 -17.46 13.98
N GLY A 212 13.68 -17.89 13.49
CA GLY A 212 12.74 -18.73 14.23
C GLY A 212 12.05 -18.00 15.39
N LYS A 213 11.99 -16.66 15.36
CA LYS A 213 11.33 -15.81 16.34
C LYS A 213 10.18 -15.04 15.67
N MET A 214 9.12 -14.73 16.43
CA MET A 214 8.00 -13.92 15.94
C MET A 214 7.47 -14.41 14.56
N GLU A 215 7.37 -15.72 14.39
CA GLU A 215 7.04 -16.36 13.10
C GLU A 215 5.61 -16.05 12.65
N GLY A 216 4.68 -15.91 13.59
CA GLY A 216 3.31 -15.52 13.30
C GLY A 216 3.24 -14.08 12.78
N ASN A 217 3.90 -13.13 13.47
CA ASN A 217 4.04 -11.77 12.99
C ASN A 217 4.69 -11.73 11.59
N SER A 218 5.80 -12.44 11.41
CA SER A 218 6.50 -12.50 10.12
C SER A 218 5.60 -13.03 9.00
N LYS A 219 4.71 -14.00 9.29
CA LYS A 219 3.73 -14.53 8.35
C LYS A 219 2.65 -13.49 7.99
N ILE A 220 2.14 -12.74 8.97
CA ILE A 220 1.19 -11.65 8.73
C ILE A 220 1.83 -10.59 7.82
N ILE A 221 3.05 -10.14 8.17
CA ILE A 221 3.79 -9.16 7.36
C ILE A 221 4.09 -9.69 5.95
N LYS A 222 4.26 -11.00 5.79
CA LYS A 222 4.42 -11.61 4.46
C LYS A 222 3.15 -11.48 3.60
N PHE A 223 1.97 -11.63 4.17
CA PHE A 223 0.71 -11.38 3.47
C PHE A 223 0.57 -9.90 3.11
N ILE A 224 0.83 -8.99 4.05
CA ILE A 224 0.83 -7.55 3.79
C ILE A 224 1.79 -7.23 2.64
N SER A 225 3.06 -7.65 2.71
CA SER A 225 4.05 -7.33 1.66
C SER A 225 3.71 -7.89 0.28
N ARG A 226 2.97 -9.00 0.21
CA ARG A 226 2.42 -9.54 -1.04
C ARG A 226 1.39 -8.60 -1.63
N ASP A 227 0.49 -8.10 -0.79
CA ASP A 227 -0.56 -7.17 -1.20
C ASP A 227 0.06 -5.83 -1.65
N GLU A 228 1.11 -5.33 -0.93
CA GLU A 228 1.85 -4.13 -1.33
C GLU A 228 2.50 -4.25 -2.71
N ASN A 229 2.94 -5.45 -3.10
CA ASN A 229 3.44 -5.65 -4.46
C ASN A 229 2.34 -5.48 -5.54
N LEU A 230 1.08 -5.78 -5.23
CA LEU A 230 -0.05 -5.49 -6.13
C LEU A 230 -0.33 -3.99 -6.16
N HIS A 231 -0.27 -3.29 -5.02
CA HIS A 231 -0.45 -1.84 -4.93
C HIS A 231 0.63 -1.10 -5.74
N VAL A 232 1.88 -1.54 -5.66
CA VAL A 232 2.97 -1.06 -6.52
C VAL A 232 2.67 -1.32 -8.01
N ALA A 233 2.14 -2.49 -8.35
CA ALA A 233 1.79 -2.79 -9.74
C ALA A 233 0.66 -1.89 -10.26
N ILE A 234 -0.31 -1.52 -9.43
CA ILE A 234 -1.38 -0.59 -9.76
C ILE A 234 -0.79 0.80 -10.08
N THR A 235 0.00 1.36 -9.15
CA THR A 235 0.60 2.69 -9.33
C THR A 235 1.57 2.74 -10.51
N GLN A 236 2.38 1.70 -10.72
CA GLN A 236 3.24 1.58 -11.89
C GLN A 236 2.44 1.53 -13.20
N ASN A 237 1.29 0.85 -13.20
CA ASN A 237 0.44 0.79 -14.39
C ASN A 237 -0.22 2.15 -14.66
N ILE A 238 -0.63 2.90 -13.65
CA ILE A 238 -1.09 4.28 -13.79
C ILE A 238 0.02 5.13 -14.43
N MET A 239 1.22 5.12 -13.86
CA MET A 239 2.36 5.90 -14.37
C MET A 239 2.72 5.52 -15.81
N LYS A 240 2.75 4.23 -16.15
CA LYS A 240 3.02 3.75 -17.51
C LYS A 240 1.96 4.23 -18.52
N ASN A 241 0.69 4.22 -18.14
CA ASN A 241 -0.37 4.76 -19.00
C ASN A 241 -0.23 6.27 -19.18
N TRP A 242 0.12 7.02 -18.15
CA TRP A 242 0.38 8.46 -18.26
C TRP A 242 1.57 8.80 -19.16
N ILE A 243 2.60 7.93 -19.19
CA ILE A 243 3.77 8.08 -20.06
C ILE A 243 3.41 7.75 -21.53
N ASN A 244 2.67 6.66 -21.75
CA ASN A 244 2.53 6.07 -23.09
C ASN A 244 1.23 6.48 -23.82
N ASN A 245 0.19 6.91 -23.10
CA ASN A 245 -1.12 7.23 -23.66
C ASN A 245 -1.40 8.74 -23.60
N PRO A 246 -1.24 9.48 -24.72
CA PRO A 246 -1.52 10.93 -24.76
C PRO A 246 -2.94 11.29 -24.33
N GLU A 247 -3.90 10.39 -24.55
CA GLU A 247 -5.31 10.56 -24.19
C GLU A 247 -5.55 10.77 -22.69
N GLU A 248 -4.63 10.29 -21.83
CA GLU A 248 -4.68 10.52 -20.40
C GLU A 248 -4.39 11.99 -20.03
N GLY A 249 -3.70 12.71 -20.89
CA GLY A 249 -3.39 14.14 -20.71
C GLY A 249 -2.37 14.43 -19.61
N PHE A 250 -1.51 13.47 -19.25
CA PHE A 250 -0.48 13.58 -18.22
C PHE A 250 0.96 13.51 -18.77
N GLN A 251 1.18 13.22 -20.06
CA GLN A 251 2.53 13.05 -20.62
C GLN A 251 3.46 14.24 -20.35
N ASP A 252 2.99 15.46 -20.57
CA ASP A 252 3.80 16.67 -20.36
C ASP A 252 4.15 16.85 -18.88
N ILE A 253 3.22 16.50 -17.98
CA ILE A 253 3.45 16.56 -16.53
C ILE A 253 4.53 15.56 -16.12
N VAL A 254 4.41 14.30 -16.56
CA VAL A 254 5.41 13.26 -16.25
C VAL A 254 6.78 13.66 -16.78
N LYS A 255 6.86 14.13 -18.04
CA LYS A 255 8.11 14.57 -18.66
C LYS A 255 8.74 15.77 -17.95
N LYS A 256 7.94 16.77 -17.61
CA LYS A 256 8.39 17.96 -16.87
C LYS A 256 8.90 17.63 -15.46
N ASN A 257 8.40 16.56 -14.85
CA ASN A 257 8.71 16.16 -13.48
C ASN A 257 9.71 14.98 -13.39
N GLU A 258 10.44 14.65 -14.46
CA GLU A 258 11.42 13.55 -14.42
C GLU A 258 12.47 13.73 -13.33
N ASP A 259 13.07 14.92 -13.21
CA ASP A 259 14.03 15.24 -12.15
C ASP A 259 13.39 15.12 -10.76
N LYS A 260 12.11 15.50 -10.63
CA LYS A 260 11.36 15.37 -9.38
C LYS A 260 11.14 13.91 -8.98
N ILE A 261 10.94 13.00 -9.94
CA ILE A 261 10.85 11.56 -9.67
C ILE A 261 12.15 11.06 -9.04
N TYR A 262 13.29 11.37 -9.64
CA TYR A 262 14.59 11.00 -9.07
C TYR A 262 14.83 11.60 -7.69
N ALA A 263 14.55 12.89 -7.52
CA ALA A 263 14.69 13.56 -6.24
C ALA A 263 13.78 12.96 -5.16
N ALA A 264 12.55 12.58 -5.51
CA ALA A 264 11.62 11.93 -4.57
C ALA A 264 12.12 10.55 -4.14
N TYR A 265 12.66 9.75 -5.06
CA TYR A 265 13.27 8.45 -4.74
C TYR A 265 14.53 8.62 -3.87
N GLU A 266 15.39 9.60 -4.18
CA GLU A 266 16.58 9.90 -3.38
C GLU A 266 16.21 10.31 -1.94
N MET A 267 15.22 11.19 -1.79
CA MET A 267 14.69 11.59 -0.48
C MET A 267 14.15 10.39 0.31
N ALA A 268 13.40 9.52 -0.34
CA ALA A 268 12.85 8.33 0.30
C ALA A 268 13.94 7.34 0.71
N VAL A 269 14.93 7.08 -0.16
CA VAL A 269 16.09 6.24 0.18
C VAL A 269 16.86 6.79 1.36
N ASN A 270 17.10 8.10 1.41
CA ASN A 270 17.80 8.74 2.53
C ASN A 270 16.96 8.61 3.82
N ALA A 271 15.66 8.83 3.76
CA ALA A 271 14.77 8.63 4.91
C ALA A 271 14.75 7.17 5.40
N GLU A 272 14.84 6.19 4.50
CA GLU A 272 14.95 4.77 4.87
C GLU A 272 16.32 4.40 5.45
N LYS A 273 17.39 5.07 4.99
CA LYS A 273 18.71 4.92 5.60
C LYS A 273 18.74 5.47 7.04
N ASP A 274 18.15 6.65 7.25
CA ASP A 274 18.00 7.22 8.59
C ASP A 274 17.15 6.31 9.49
N TRP A 275 16.10 5.71 8.93
CA TRP A 275 15.27 4.73 9.62
C TRP A 275 16.06 3.48 10.03
N ALA A 276 16.90 2.95 9.13
CA ALA A 276 17.77 1.84 9.46
C ALA A 276 18.75 2.19 10.60
N ASP A 277 19.34 3.40 10.59
CA ASP A 277 20.19 3.86 11.68
C ASP A 277 19.44 4.01 13.01
N TYR A 278 18.21 4.53 12.96
CA TYR A 278 17.35 4.62 14.15
C TYR A 278 17.05 3.24 14.73
N LEU A 279 16.62 2.29 13.91
CA LEU A 279 16.30 0.92 14.34
C LEU A 279 17.49 0.23 15.02
N PHE A 280 18.69 0.49 14.56
CA PHE A 280 19.92 -0.12 15.11
C PHE A 280 20.66 0.77 16.10
N SER A 281 20.06 1.87 16.55
CA SER A 281 20.67 2.81 17.51
C SER A 281 20.94 2.19 18.89
N LYS A 282 20.24 1.09 19.24
CA LYS A 282 20.45 0.36 20.50
C LYS A 282 21.41 -0.83 20.37
N GLY A 283 21.86 -1.12 19.16
CA GLY A 283 22.77 -2.23 18.85
C GLY A 283 22.34 -2.99 17.60
N SER A 284 23.27 -3.73 17.03
CA SER A 284 23.05 -4.53 15.82
C SER A 284 22.44 -5.89 16.17
N LEU A 285 21.64 -6.44 15.25
CA LEU A 285 21.17 -7.81 15.31
C LEU A 285 22.19 -8.76 14.66
N VAL A 286 22.21 -10.02 15.08
CA VAL A 286 23.15 -11.01 14.53
C VAL A 286 22.83 -11.32 13.06
N GLY A 287 23.62 -10.81 12.13
CA GLY A 287 23.45 -11.05 10.70
C GLY A 287 22.52 -10.06 9.97
N LEU A 288 22.04 -9.02 10.66
CA LEU A 288 21.32 -7.89 10.06
C LEU A 288 21.87 -6.58 10.66
N THR A 289 22.31 -5.68 9.79
CA THR A 289 22.90 -4.40 10.17
C THR A 289 22.27 -3.26 9.42
N ALA A 290 22.39 -2.03 9.95
CA ALA A 290 21.93 -0.83 9.26
C ALA A 290 22.57 -0.74 7.86
N GLU A 291 23.86 -1.03 7.70
CA GLU A 291 24.55 -0.96 6.41
C GLU A 291 23.98 -1.95 5.38
N SER A 292 23.62 -3.17 5.80
CA SER A 292 23.00 -4.14 4.89
C SER A 292 21.61 -3.69 4.42
N LEU A 293 20.85 -3.04 5.29
CA LEU A 293 19.54 -2.45 4.95
C LEU A 293 19.67 -1.23 4.05
N LYS A 294 20.66 -0.36 4.29
CA LYS A 294 20.94 0.81 3.44
C LYS A 294 21.29 0.38 2.00
N HIS A 295 22.11 -0.64 1.85
CA HIS A 295 22.39 -1.20 0.53
C HIS A 295 21.16 -1.83 -0.12
N TYR A 296 20.36 -2.57 0.66
CA TYR A 296 19.15 -3.19 0.19
C TYR A 296 18.15 -2.16 -0.36
N ILE A 297 17.94 -1.03 0.33
CA ILE A 297 16.99 0.00 -0.11
C ILE A 297 17.45 0.72 -1.38
N GLU A 298 18.76 0.92 -1.57
CA GLU A 298 19.33 1.45 -2.82
C GLU A 298 19.08 0.49 -4.01
N TRP A 299 19.33 -0.80 -3.78
CA TRP A 299 19.06 -1.83 -4.78
C TRP A 299 17.57 -1.88 -5.14
N LEU A 300 16.68 -1.81 -4.14
CA LEU A 300 15.23 -1.82 -4.36
C LEU A 300 14.76 -0.59 -5.12
N ALA A 301 15.25 0.60 -4.79
CA ALA A 301 14.96 1.83 -5.49
C ALA A 301 15.33 1.74 -6.99
N ASN A 302 16.50 1.16 -7.30
CA ASN A 302 16.90 0.90 -8.67
C ASN A 302 15.90 0.00 -9.41
N ASN A 303 15.40 -1.06 -8.75
CA ASN A 303 14.45 -1.96 -9.36
C ASN A 303 13.09 -1.27 -9.62
N ARG A 304 12.63 -0.45 -8.68
CA ARG A 304 11.39 0.31 -8.84
C ARG A 304 11.49 1.33 -9.98
N LEU A 305 12.59 2.08 -10.06
CA LEU A 305 12.85 3.03 -11.15
C LEU A 305 12.95 2.32 -12.50
N THR A 306 13.72 1.25 -12.60
CA THR A 306 13.88 0.54 -13.88
C THR A 306 12.60 -0.14 -14.36
N SER A 307 11.74 -0.62 -13.45
CA SER A 307 10.43 -1.16 -13.81
C SER A 307 9.48 -0.14 -14.43
N MET A 308 9.68 1.14 -14.16
CA MET A 308 8.95 2.26 -14.77
C MET A 308 9.64 2.83 -16.02
N GLY A 309 10.82 2.30 -16.40
CA GLY A 309 11.57 2.75 -17.57
C GLY A 309 12.65 3.82 -17.29
N TYR A 310 12.87 4.17 -16.02
CA TYR A 310 13.89 5.13 -15.61
C TYR A 310 15.26 4.48 -15.43
N LYS A 311 16.32 5.29 -15.40
CA LYS A 311 17.69 4.82 -15.14
C LYS A 311 17.89 4.55 -13.65
N LYS A 312 18.88 3.72 -13.33
CA LYS A 312 19.30 3.44 -11.95
C LYS A 312 19.86 4.69 -11.30
N LEU A 313 19.41 4.98 -10.07
CA LEU A 313 19.90 6.08 -9.25
C LEU A 313 21.19 5.71 -8.50
N TYR A 314 21.33 4.43 -8.10
CA TYR A 314 22.47 3.90 -7.32
C TYR A 314 23.19 2.81 -8.10
N PRO A 315 24.06 3.15 -9.08
CA PRO A 315 24.71 2.15 -9.94
C PRO A 315 25.60 1.14 -9.18
N ALA A 316 26.09 1.50 -7.98
CA ALA A 316 26.89 0.64 -7.12
C ALA A 316 26.07 -0.50 -6.48
N ALA A 317 24.79 -0.29 -6.22
CA ALA A 317 23.89 -1.29 -5.63
C ALA A 317 23.39 -2.28 -6.72
N LYS A 318 24.26 -3.21 -7.10
CA LYS A 318 24.00 -4.16 -8.22
C LYS A 318 23.16 -5.35 -7.80
N THR A 319 23.29 -5.80 -6.57
CA THR A 319 22.67 -7.04 -6.04
C THR A 319 22.04 -6.79 -4.68
N ASN A 320 21.02 -7.58 -4.34
CA ASN A 320 20.44 -7.58 -2.99
C ASN A 320 21.37 -8.38 -2.05
N LEU A 321 22.00 -7.70 -1.09
CA LEU A 321 22.87 -8.37 -0.11
C LEU A 321 22.10 -9.26 0.87
N LEU A 322 20.79 -9.10 0.98
CA LEU A 322 19.92 -9.89 1.85
C LEU A 322 19.26 -11.07 1.12
N SER A 323 19.53 -11.26 -0.20
CA SER A 323 18.86 -12.24 -1.06
C SER A 323 18.94 -13.67 -0.54
N GLY A 324 20.04 -14.04 0.13
CA GLY A 324 20.26 -15.41 0.63
C GLY A 324 19.13 -15.92 1.55
N TRP A 325 18.41 -15.04 2.21
CA TRP A 325 17.26 -15.41 3.05
C TRP A 325 15.99 -14.61 2.72
N LEU A 326 16.12 -13.32 2.36
CA LEU A 326 15.01 -12.40 2.18
C LEU A 326 14.14 -12.75 0.97
N ASP A 327 14.74 -13.20 -0.14
CA ASP A 327 14.01 -13.53 -1.37
C ASP A 327 12.95 -14.62 -1.15
N SER A 328 13.18 -15.53 -0.19
CA SER A 328 12.20 -16.57 0.17
C SER A 328 10.91 -16.00 0.78
N TYR A 329 10.95 -14.81 1.35
CA TYR A 329 9.78 -14.12 1.89
C TYR A 329 8.98 -13.39 0.82
N TYR A 330 9.63 -12.95 -0.25
CA TYR A 330 8.96 -12.29 -1.38
C TYR A 330 8.52 -13.26 -2.48
N ASP A 331 8.94 -14.54 -2.43
CA ASP A 331 8.50 -15.56 -3.39
C ASP A 331 7.03 -15.95 -3.11
N SER A 332 6.12 -15.35 -3.88
CA SER A 332 4.67 -15.60 -3.76
C SER A 332 4.31 -17.07 -4.13
N LYS A 333 5.13 -17.77 -4.91
CA LYS A 333 4.90 -19.19 -5.28
C LYS A 333 5.09 -20.14 -4.11
N LYS A 334 5.83 -19.70 -3.07
CA LYS A 334 6.06 -20.46 -1.83
C LYS A 334 5.15 -19.98 -0.68
N LEU A 335 4.29 -19.03 -0.92
CA LEU A 335 3.24 -18.72 0.02
C LEU A 335 2.30 -19.91 0.04
N GLN A 336 2.36 -20.64 1.14
CA GLN A 336 1.34 -21.59 1.49
C GLN A 336 0.03 -20.77 1.51
N VAL A 337 -0.83 -21.10 0.57
CA VAL A 337 -2.17 -20.60 0.44
C VAL A 337 -2.81 -20.59 1.82
N ALA A 338 -3.56 -19.56 2.18
CA ALA A 338 -4.29 -19.51 3.43
C ALA A 338 -5.03 -20.84 3.64
N PRO A 339 -5.23 -21.30 4.88
CA PRO A 339 -5.93 -22.57 5.13
C PRO A 339 -7.23 -22.74 4.36
N GLN A 340 -7.92 -21.66 4.02
CA GLN A 340 -9.09 -21.61 3.13
C GLN A 340 -8.84 -22.18 1.73
N GLU A 341 -7.61 -22.13 1.23
CA GLU A 341 -7.28 -22.62 -0.12
C GLU A 341 -6.79 -24.08 -0.12
N THR A 342 -6.34 -24.62 1.00
CA THR A 342 -6.00 -26.04 1.14
C THR A 342 -7.22 -26.93 1.30
N GLU A 343 -8.36 -26.37 1.72
CA GLU A 343 -9.63 -27.08 1.86
C GLU A 343 -10.58 -26.89 0.67
N LEU A 344 -10.20 -26.10 -0.35
CA LEU A 344 -11.04 -25.84 -1.53
C LEU A 344 -11.37 -27.08 -2.37
N SER A 345 -10.68 -28.19 -2.16
CA SER A 345 -11.09 -29.48 -2.76
C SER A 345 -12.38 -30.05 -2.16
N SER A 346 -12.81 -29.57 -0.99
CA SER A 346 -14.08 -29.97 -0.33
C SER A 346 -15.09 -28.82 -0.24
N TYR A 347 -14.69 -27.59 -0.58
CA TYR A 347 -15.61 -26.48 -0.71
C TYR A 347 -16.42 -26.66 -2.01
N VAL A 348 -17.37 -27.58 -1.98
CA VAL A 348 -18.53 -27.49 -2.85
C VAL A 348 -19.07 -26.10 -2.57
N LYS A 349 -19.11 -25.23 -3.58
CA LYS A 349 -19.97 -24.07 -3.61
C LYS A 349 -21.42 -24.56 -3.49
N GLY A 350 -21.78 -25.05 -2.34
CA GLY A 350 -23.13 -25.05 -1.87
C GLY A 350 -23.41 -23.59 -1.63
N VAL A 351 -23.82 -22.92 -2.69
CA VAL A 351 -24.57 -21.67 -2.56
C VAL A 351 -25.77 -22.10 -1.73
N ASP A 352 -25.62 -21.94 -0.41
CA ASP A 352 -26.77 -21.97 0.46
C ASP A 352 -27.54 -20.67 0.19
N ASN A 353 -28.38 -20.73 -0.84
CA ASN A 353 -29.30 -19.67 -1.22
C ASN A 353 -30.51 -19.66 -0.29
N THR A 354 -30.47 -20.34 0.83
CA THR A 354 -31.48 -20.19 1.89
C THR A 354 -31.20 -18.88 2.64
N ILE A 355 -31.45 -17.76 1.97
CA ILE A 355 -31.98 -16.58 2.65
C ILE A 355 -33.27 -17.07 3.28
N SER A 356 -33.31 -17.19 4.62
CA SER A 356 -34.52 -17.56 5.33
C SER A 356 -35.64 -16.64 4.86
N GLU A 357 -36.78 -17.23 4.45
CA GLU A 357 -38.03 -16.47 4.21
C GLU A 357 -38.20 -15.54 5.42
N GLY A 358 -38.22 -14.22 5.20
CA GLY A 358 -38.35 -13.22 6.25
C GLY A 358 -37.08 -12.46 6.62
N ALA A 359 -35.87 -12.76 6.05
CA ALA A 359 -34.64 -12.05 6.39
C ALA A 359 -34.64 -10.53 6.05
N PHE A 360 -35.61 -10.07 5.27
CA PHE A 360 -35.79 -8.68 4.86
C PHE A 360 -37.15 -8.08 5.26
N ASP A 361 -37.97 -8.78 6.04
CA ASP A 361 -39.31 -8.32 6.42
C ASP A 361 -39.27 -7.04 7.29
N ASP A 362 -38.18 -6.77 7.95
CA ASP A 362 -37.96 -5.56 8.75
C ASP A 362 -37.41 -4.37 7.93
N PHE A 363 -37.05 -4.56 6.66
CA PHE A 363 -36.64 -3.50 5.77
C PHE A 363 -37.82 -2.92 5.00
N LYS A 364 -38.49 -1.92 5.58
CA LYS A 364 -39.42 -1.05 4.83
C LYS A 364 -38.59 -0.01 4.08
N LEU A 365 -38.59 -0.11 2.75
CA LEU A 365 -38.15 0.98 1.85
C LEU A 365 -39.11 2.16 1.94
#